data_28bc692d6a7742e4e195e4d9683767d5
#
_entry.id   28bc692d6a7742e4e195e4d9683767d5
#
_cell.length_a   1.000
_cell.length_b   1.000
_cell.length_c   1.000
_cell.angle_alpha   90.00
_cell.angle_beta   90.00
_cell.angle_gamma   90.00
#
_symmetry.space_group_name_H-M   'P 1'
#
loop_
_entity.id
_entity.type
_entity.pdbx_description
1 polymer ?
#
loop_
_entity_poly.entity_id
_entity_poly.type
_entity_poly.pdbx_seq_one_letter_code
_entity_poly.pdbx_strand_id
1 'polypeptide(L)'
;MKMKKMPNREYAHVPHHAHNHIRQPKSDRIFYAIVYTVITLLTISVLYPLIYVVSASFSSAAAINSGRMWLWPVDIDFIGYKYVLKYKYVWVGYRNTIFYTLTHAFLGICMCLICAYPLARRGLRFKGFLTFLFTFTMLFSGGMIPGYLLMKNLRLLDTVWAIIIPGSLSVYNMIVTRTFIQSNIPEELLEAARIDGCSDAKFFFKMVLPLSKTIIAVLALMYASAMWNSYFSAFLYLKTKDLYPLQIFLRQILVQANFDSEMLDPDALEQMQNLQQILKYAIIVVSTAPMVLFYPFVQKYFEKGVMIGSLKG
;
A
#
# COMPACT_ATOMS: atom_id res chain seq x y z
N MET A 1 -25.34 5.05 -74.38
CA MET A 1 -25.20 4.04 -73.32
C MET A 1 -25.74 4.65 -72.05
N LYS A 2 -26.97 4.29 -71.60
CA LYS A 2 -27.73 4.94 -70.52
C LYS A 2 -27.24 4.34 -69.18
N MET A 3 -26.69 5.16 -68.30
CA MET A 3 -26.35 4.77 -66.93
C MET A 3 -27.64 4.65 -66.11
N LYS A 4 -27.88 3.45 -65.56
CA LYS A 4 -29.01 3.08 -64.71
C LYS A 4 -28.74 3.60 -63.27
N LYS A 5 -29.53 4.57 -62.80
CA LYS A 5 -29.47 5.02 -61.36
C LYS A 5 -29.85 3.86 -60.44
N MET A 6 -28.96 3.55 -59.48
CA MET A 6 -29.28 2.65 -58.37
C MET A 6 -30.17 3.37 -57.34
N PRO A 7 -31.16 2.68 -56.76
CA PRO A 7 -32.02 3.26 -55.75
C PRO A 7 -31.32 3.44 -54.42
N ASN A 8 -31.59 4.55 -53.76
CA ASN A 8 -31.15 4.84 -52.36
C ASN A 8 -31.64 3.72 -51.44
N ARG A 9 -30.69 3.04 -50.77
CA ARG A 9 -31.01 2.20 -49.61
C ARG A 9 -31.26 3.15 -48.43
N GLU A 10 -32.50 3.29 -48.02
CA GLU A 10 -32.88 3.79 -46.72
C GLU A 10 -32.16 2.94 -45.63
N TYR A 11 -31.32 3.58 -44.86
CA TYR A 11 -30.77 2.99 -43.66
C TYR A 11 -31.90 2.82 -42.65
N ALA A 12 -32.37 1.60 -42.52
CA ALA A 12 -33.36 1.25 -41.50
C ALA A 12 -32.77 1.62 -40.13
N HIS A 13 -33.50 2.49 -39.41
CA HIS A 13 -33.26 2.83 -38.02
C HIS A 13 -33.16 1.51 -37.23
N VAL A 14 -31.96 1.17 -36.75
CA VAL A 14 -31.75 0.12 -35.76
C VAL A 14 -32.35 0.65 -34.44
N PRO A 15 -33.37 0.02 -33.88
CA PRO A 15 -33.98 0.48 -32.65
C PRO A 15 -32.95 0.32 -31.55
N HIS A 16 -32.75 1.41 -30.77
CA HIS A 16 -31.97 1.44 -29.56
C HIS A 16 -32.30 0.22 -28.68
N HIS A 17 -31.29 -0.49 -28.25
CA HIS A 17 -31.34 -1.67 -27.39
C HIS A 17 -32.37 -1.50 -26.27
N ALA A 18 -33.49 -2.17 -26.39
CA ALA A 18 -34.35 -2.51 -25.28
C ALA A 18 -33.48 -3.30 -24.29
N HIS A 19 -33.26 -2.77 -23.09
CA HIS A 19 -32.66 -3.51 -21.99
C HIS A 19 -33.56 -4.72 -21.69
N ASN A 20 -33.31 -5.84 -22.36
CA ASN A 20 -33.90 -7.10 -22.01
C ASN A 20 -33.43 -7.47 -20.61
N HIS A 21 -34.22 -7.15 -19.60
CA HIS A 21 -34.07 -7.67 -18.24
C HIS A 21 -34.29 -9.19 -18.31
N ILE A 22 -33.19 -9.94 -18.55
CA ILE A 22 -33.19 -11.39 -18.40
C ILE A 22 -33.56 -11.68 -16.94
N ARG A 23 -34.76 -12.27 -16.73
CA ARG A 23 -35.19 -12.66 -15.38
C ARG A 23 -34.22 -13.71 -14.85
N GLN A 24 -33.41 -13.32 -13.85
CA GLN A 24 -32.51 -14.26 -13.20
C GLN A 24 -33.29 -15.42 -12.57
N PRO A 25 -32.82 -16.66 -12.72
CA PRO A 25 -33.42 -17.83 -12.08
C PRO A 25 -33.43 -17.65 -10.54
N LYS A 26 -34.38 -18.34 -9.89
CA LYS A 26 -34.54 -18.24 -8.42
C LYS A 26 -33.29 -18.68 -7.67
N SER A 27 -32.55 -19.68 -8.18
CA SER A 27 -31.26 -20.14 -7.63
C SER A 27 -30.23 -19.02 -7.56
N ASP A 28 -30.11 -18.23 -8.63
CA ASP A 28 -29.14 -17.13 -8.70
C ASP A 28 -29.49 -16.01 -7.73
N ARG A 29 -30.79 -15.73 -7.54
CA ARG A 29 -31.21 -14.74 -6.53
C ARG A 29 -30.86 -15.17 -5.12
N ILE A 30 -31.05 -16.46 -4.78
CA ILE A 30 -30.66 -17.01 -3.46
C ILE A 30 -29.14 -16.94 -3.32
N PHE A 31 -28.38 -17.34 -4.33
CA PHE A 31 -26.94 -17.27 -4.33
C PHE A 31 -26.43 -15.83 -4.10
N TYR A 32 -26.93 -14.86 -4.89
CA TYR A 32 -26.57 -13.45 -4.69
C TYR A 32 -26.99 -12.92 -3.32
N ALA A 33 -28.16 -13.30 -2.80
CA ALA A 33 -28.59 -12.89 -1.46
C ALA A 33 -27.61 -13.39 -0.38
N ILE A 34 -27.17 -14.66 -0.47
CA ILE A 34 -26.17 -15.22 0.45
C ILE A 34 -24.85 -14.47 0.33
N VAL A 35 -24.35 -14.27 -0.90
CA VAL A 35 -23.08 -13.57 -1.16
C VAL A 35 -23.13 -12.14 -0.61
N TYR A 36 -24.19 -11.38 -0.91
CA TYR A 36 -24.34 -10.02 -0.39
C TYR A 36 -24.44 -9.98 1.12
N THR A 37 -25.17 -10.92 1.72
CA THR A 37 -25.27 -11.01 3.19
C THR A 37 -23.91 -11.26 3.82
N VAL A 38 -23.15 -12.23 3.32
CA VAL A 38 -21.80 -12.55 3.81
C VAL A 38 -20.85 -11.34 3.64
N ILE A 39 -20.84 -10.71 2.46
CA ILE A 39 -19.99 -9.53 2.20
C ILE A 39 -20.39 -8.37 3.12
N THR A 40 -21.69 -8.14 3.31
CA THR A 40 -22.17 -7.07 4.20
C THR A 40 -21.76 -7.31 5.65
N LEU A 41 -21.91 -8.54 6.16
CA LEU A 41 -21.49 -8.88 7.51
C LEU A 41 -19.98 -8.71 7.71
N LEU A 42 -19.17 -9.17 6.74
CA LEU A 42 -17.73 -8.97 6.76
C LEU A 42 -17.37 -7.47 6.71
N THR A 43 -18.03 -6.69 5.87
CA THR A 43 -17.82 -5.24 5.79
C THR A 43 -18.14 -4.54 7.11
N ILE A 44 -19.26 -4.85 7.75
CA ILE A 44 -19.64 -4.30 9.06
C ILE A 44 -18.62 -4.70 10.12
N SER A 45 -18.19 -5.97 10.12
CA SER A 45 -17.19 -6.47 11.08
C SER A 45 -15.84 -5.75 10.98
N VAL A 46 -15.42 -5.38 9.77
CA VAL A 46 -14.18 -4.62 9.54
C VAL A 46 -14.36 -3.12 9.82
N LEU A 47 -15.50 -2.54 9.45
CA LEU A 47 -15.77 -1.12 9.65
C LEU A 47 -15.99 -0.75 11.13
N TYR A 48 -16.59 -1.63 11.91
CA TYR A 48 -16.88 -1.35 13.32
C TYR A 48 -15.65 -0.89 14.11
N PRO A 49 -14.52 -1.64 14.16
CA PRO A 49 -13.34 -1.19 14.92
C PRO A 49 -12.73 0.10 14.37
N LEU A 50 -12.82 0.36 13.07
CA LEU A 50 -12.32 1.60 12.49
C LEU A 50 -13.15 2.81 12.92
N ILE A 51 -14.48 2.70 12.85
CA ILE A 51 -15.39 3.74 13.32
C ILE A 51 -15.20 3.95 14.82
N TYR A 52 -15.07 2.87 15.60
CA TYR A 52 -14.82 2.93 17.04
C TYR A 52 -13.56 3.75 17.35
N VAL A 53 -12.42 3.46 16.69
CA VAL A 53 -11.15 4.19 16.90
C VAL A 53 -11.30 5.67 16.58
N VAL A 54 -11.95 6.01 15.46
CA VAL A 54 -12.21 7.39 15.08
C VAL A 54 -13.12 8.10 16.09
N SER A 55 -14.23 7.47 16.50
CA SER A 55 -15.14 8.04 17.49
C SER A 55 -14.48 8.20 18.86
N ALA A 56 -13.70 7.22 19.31
CA ALA A 56 -12.94 7.27 20.54
C ALA A 56 -11.89 8.39 20.55
N SER A 57 -11.28 8.68 19.40
CA SER A 57 -10.29 9.76 19.30
C SER A 57 -10.87 11.17 19.55
N PHE A 58 -12.19 11.32 19.40
CA PHE A 58 -12.93 12.56 19.66
C PHE A 58 -13.74 12.54 20.96
N SER A 59 -13.68 11.44 21.73
CA SER A 59 -14.48 11.28 22.97
C SER A 59 -13.64 11.52 24.22
N SER A 60 -14.29 11.91 25.32
CA SER A 60 -13.62 12.03 26.61
C SER A 60 -13.20 10.65 27.15
N ALA A 61 -12.13 10.61 27.94
CA ALA A 61 -11.66 9.39 28.60
C ALA A 61 -12.74 8.75 29.47
N ALA A 62 -13.50 9.57 30.20
CA ALA A 62 -14.60 9.10 31.05
C ALA A 62 -15.69 8.37 30.24
N ALA A 63 -16.04 8.88 29.05
CA ALA A 63 -17.02 8.24 28.18
C ALA A 63 -16.52 6.91 27.62
N ILE A 64 -15.22 6.81 27.28
CA ILE A 64 -14.59 5.58 26.80
C ILE A 64 -14.52 4.54 27.92
N ASN A 65 -14.00 4.91 29.11
CA ASN A 65 -13.82 4.01 30.25
C ASN A 65 -15.14 3.50 30.82
N SER A 66 -16.20 4.34 30.82
CA SER A 66 -17.53 3.94 31.27
C SER A 66 -18.32 3.12 30.24
N GLY A 67 -17.81 2.89 29.06
CA GLY A 67 -18.50 2.16 27.99
C GLY A 67 -19.70 2.91 27.37
N ARG A 68 -19.90 4.20 27.70
CA ARG A 68 -20.98 5.03 27.11
C ARG A 68 -20.74 5.31 25.63
N MET A 69 -19.49 5.35 25.21
CA MET A 69 -19.09 5.51 23.82
C MET A 69 -19.09 4.15 23.11
N TRP A 70 -19.88 4.02 22.04
CA TRP A 70 -19.97 2.79 21.26
C TRP A 70 -19.64 3.01 19.78
N LEU A 71 -20.42 3.82 19.05
CA LEU A 71 -20.20 4.11 17.62
C LEU A 71 -19.98 5.60 17.36
N TRP A 72 -20.62 6.46 18.15
CA TRP A 72 -20.56 7.91 17.96
C TRP A 72 -19.77 8.56 19.09
N PRO A 73 -19.06 9.68 18.82
CA PRO A 73 -18.35 10.42 19.86
C PRO A 73 -19.30 10.87 20.98
N VAL A 74 -18.85 10.72 22.22
CA VAL A 74 -19.57 11.16 23.43
C VAL A 74 -18.67 12.09 24.22
N ASP A 75 -19.24 13.22 24.70
CA ASP A 75 -18.48 14.25 25.43
C ASP A 75 -17.24 14.69 24.63
N ILE A 76 -17.47 15.31 23.46
CA ILE A 76 -16.42 15.63 22.48
C ILE A 76 -15.26 16.40 23.12
N ASP A 77 -14.04 15.83 22.99
CA ASP A 77 -12.81 16.41 23.51
C ASP A 77 -11.67 16.31 22.49
N PHE A 78 -10.93 17.41 22.31
CA PHE A 78 -9.77 17.51 21.40
C PHE A 78 -8.44 17.52 22.13
N ILE A 79 -8.43 17.26 23.44
CA ILE A 79 -7.22 17.28 24.28
C ILE A 79 -6.17 16.32 23.69
N GLY A 80 -6.55 15.11 23.30
CA GLY A 80 -5.65 14.14 22.68
C GLY A 80 -4.92 14.67 21.45
N TYR A 81 -5.67 15.27 20.52
CA TYR A 81 -5.09 15.89 19.33
C TYR A 81 -4.17 17.07 19.67
N LYS A 82 -4.57 17.92 20.62
CA LYS A 82 -3.75 19.04 21.07
C LYS A 82 -2.39 18.60 21.62
N TYR A 83 -2.35 17.55 22.43
CA TYR A 83 -1.11 16.98 22.94
C TYR A 83 -0.28 16.31 21.86
N VAL A 84 -0.88 15.48 21.01
CA VAL A 84 -0.19 14.79 19.90
C VAL A 84 0.44 15.79 18.94
N LEU A 85 -0.30 16.82 18.51
CA LEU A 85 0.20 17.82 17.56
C LEU A 85 1.22 18.79 18.18
N LYS A 86 1.16 19.03 19.50
CA LYS A 86 2.15 19.83 20.21
C LYS A 86 3.47 19.08 20.40
N TYR A 87 3.47 17.75 20.35
CA TYR A 87 4.67 16.96 20.59
C TYR A 87 5.62 17.01 19.38
N LYS A 88 6.77 17.67 19.54
CA LYS A 88 7.77 17.92 18.48
C LYS A 88 8.12 16.67 17.67
N TYR A 89 8.27 15.54 18.34
CA TYR A 89 8.71 14.30 17.69
C TYR A 89 7.66 13.67 16.78
N VAL A 90 6.39 14.02 16.88
CA VAL A 90 5.37 13.61 15.90
C VAL A 90 5.70 14.24 14.54
N TRP A 91 6.08 15.49 14.48
CA TRP A 91 6.46 16.18 13.24
C TRP A 91 7.79 15.69 12.67
N VAL A 92 8.77 15.42 13.56
CA VAL A 92 10.02 14.75 13.16
C VAL A 92 9.72 13.38 12.56
N GLY A 93 8.87 12.59 13.21
CA GLY A 93 8.42 11.29 12.72
C GLY A 93 7.72 11.36 11.38
N TYR A 94 6.83 12.33 11.17
CA TYR A 94 6.19 12.57 9.87
C TYR A 94 7.20 12.87 8.78
N ARG A 95 8.08 13.82 9.00
CA ARG A 95 9.15 14.19 8.06
C ARG A 95 9.97 12.97 7.66
N ASN A 96 10.41 12.20 8.64
CA ASN A 96 11.23 11.01 8.42
C ASN A 96 10.44 9.92 7.69
N THR A 97 9.20 9.64 8.10
CA THR A 97 8.36 8.63 7.45
C THR A 97 8.07 8.99 5.98
N ILE A 98 7.75 10.24 5.69
CA ILE A 98 7.54 10.70 4.31
C ILE A 98 8.84 10.54 3.50
N PHE A 99 9.96 10.99 4.03
CA PHE A 99 11.26 10.87 3.36
C PHE A 99 11.64 9.40 3.10
N TYR A 100 11.53 8.54 4.11
CA TYR A 100 11.83 7.11 3.96
C TYR A 100 10.88 6.44 2.97
N THR A 101 9.59 6.73 3.03
CA THR A 101 8.58 6.17 2.14
C THR A 101 8.84 6.54 0.69
N LEU A 102 9.09 7.82 0.40
CA LEU A 102 9.34 8.29 -0.97
C LEU A 102 10.64 7.73 -1.52
N THR A 103 11.72 7.78 -0.74
CA THR A 103 13.04 7.32 -1.18
C THR A 103 13.08 5.80 -1.36
N HIS A 104 12.49 5.04 -0.42
CA HIS A 104 12.41 3.58 -0.51
C HIS A 104 11.52 3.13 -1.68
N ALA A 105 10.37 3.76 -1.88
CA ALA A 105 9.49 3.46 -2.99
C ALA A 105 10.16 3.75 -4.34
N PHE A 106 10.82 4.89 -4.47
CA PHE A 106 11.57 5.23 -5.69
C PHE A 106 12.67 4.21 -5.98
N LEU A 107 13.50 3.90 -4.98
CA LEU A 107 14.57 2.90 -5.11
C LEU A 107 14.01 1.52 -5.46
N GLY A 108 12.95 1.09 -4.76
CA GLY A 108 12.30 -0.20 -4.98
C GLY A 108 11.71 -0.34 -6.39
N ILE A 109 11.03 0.69 -6.88
CA ILE A 109 10.49 0.72 -8.25
C ILE A 109 11.62 0.62 -9.27
N CYS A 110 12.68 1.41 -9.12
CA CYS A 110 13.84 1.35 -10.02
C CYS A 110 14.47 -0.03 -10.03
N MET A 111 14.74 -0.63 -8.87
CA MET A 111 15.33 -1.97 -8.73
C MET A 111 14.42 -3.05 -9.35
N CYS A 112 13.11 -3.00 -9.08
CA CYS A 112 12.16 -3.92 -9.67
C CYS A 112 12.12 -3.84 -11.20
N LEU A 113 12.06 -2.64 -11.78
CA LEU A 113 11.99 -2.47 -13.22
C LEU A 113 13.29 -2.92 -13.89
N ILE A 114 14.45 -2.56 -13.33
CA ILE A 114 15.77 -2.94 -13.86
C ILE A 114 15.96 -4.46 -13.82
N CYS A 115 15.50 -5.14 -12.75
CA CYS A 115 15.60 -6.59 -12.64
C CYS A 115 14.52 -7.31 -13.47
N ALA A 116 13.28 -6.81 -13.47
CA ALA A 116 12.15 -7.46 -14.12
C ALA A 116 12.24 -7.38 -15.66
N TYR A 117 12.74 -6.27 -16.22
CA TYR A 117 12.81 -6.08 -17.67
C TYR A 117 13.63 -7.16 -18.38
N PRO A 118 14.91 -7.40 -18.06
CA PRO A 118 15.67 -8.46 -18.72
C PRO A 118 15.07 -9.84 -18.46
N LEU A 119 14.54 -10.11 -17.25
CA LEU A 119 13.88 -11.37 -16.93
C LEU A 119 12.56 -11.57 -17.70
N ALA A 120 11.94 -10.52 -18.18
CA ALA A 120 10.76 -10.60 -19.04
C ALA A 120 11.10 -11.07 -20.44
N ARG A 121 12.32 -10.82 -20.95
CA ARG A 121 12.73 -11.10 -22.34
C ARG A 121 13.01 -12.58 -22.60
N ARG A 122 12.77 -13.03 -23.84
CA ARG A 122 13.03 -14.42 -24.26
C ARG A 122 14.52 -14.71 -24.44
N GLY A 123 15.30 -13.74 -24.89
CA GLY A 123 16.73 -13.89 -25.24
C GLY A 123 17.73 -13.87 -24.06
N LEU A 124 17.28 -13.76 -22.80
CA LEU A 124 18.19 -13.71 -21.66
C LEU A 124 18.81 -15.07 -21.39
N ARG A 125 20.16 -15.14 -21.49
CA ARG A 125 20.93 -16.35 -21.10
C ARG A 125 20.77 -16.62 -19.61
N PHE A 126 20.67 -17.90 -19.23
CA PHE A 126 20.49 -18.35 -17.83
C PHE A 126 19.26 -17.80 -17.11
N LYS A 127 18.23 -17.36 -17.85
CA LYS A 127 16.96 -16.83 -17.29
C LYS A 127 16.37 -17.73 -16.20
N GLY A 128 16.35 -19.07 -16.41
CA GLY A 128 15.83 -20.02 -15.45
C GLY A 128 16.61 -20.01 -14.15
N PHE A 129 17.93 -20.02 -14.22
CA PHE A 129 18.82 -19.99 -13.06
C PHE A 129 18.69 -18.67 -12.28
N LEU A 130 18.68 -17.54 -12.96
CA LEU A 130 18.46 -16.23 -12.30
C LEU A 130 17.10 -16.14 -11.63
N THR A 131 16.04 -16.62 -12.30
CA THR A 131 14.70 -16.66 -11.70
C THR A 131 14.68 -17.55 -10.46
N PHE A 132 15.35 -18.72 -10.51
CA PHE A 132 15.50 -19.62 -9.38
C PHE A 132 16.22 -18.92 -8.20
N LEU A 133 17.35 -18.25 -8.45
CA LEU A 133 18.07 -17.52 -7.41
C LEU A 133 17.19 -16.47 -6.71
N PHE A 134 16.48 -15.64 -7.47
CA PHE A 134 15.55 -14.68 -6.89
C PHE A 134 14.45 -15.37 -6.07
N THR A 135 13.82 -16.40 -6.61
CA THR A 135 12.76 -17.13 -5.90
C THR A 135 13.29 -17.84 -4.65
N PHE A 136 14.53 -18.37 -4.72
CA PHE A 136 15.19 -18.97 -3.57
C PHE A 136 15.33 -17.96 -2.42
N THR A 137 15.81 -16.75 -2.71
CA THR A 137 15.93 -15.70 -1.66
C THR A 137 14.59 -15.23 -1.09
N MET A 138 13.49 -15.45 -1.78
CA MET A 138 12.15 -15.17 -1.26
C MET A 138 11.72 -16.21 -0.21
N LEU A 139 12.12 -17.48 -0.38
CA LEU A 139 11.74 -18.59 0.50
C LEU A 139 12.74 -18.78 1.65
N PHE A 140 14.02 -18.50 1.40
CA PHE A 140 15.10 -18.69 2.36
C PHE A 140 15.72 -17.36 2.75
N SER A 141 15.56 -16.95 4.00
CA SER A 141 16.19 -15.76 4.57
C SER A 141 17.27 -16.16 5.57
N GLY A 142 18.31 -15.35 5.67
CA GLY A 142 19.38 -15.55 6.67
C GLY A 142 18.92 -15.29 8.12
N GLY A 143 17.75 -14.69 8.30
CA GLY A 143 17.21 -14.33 9.60
C GLY A 143 17.67 -12.96 10.12
N MET A 144 17.15 -12.61 11.29
CA MET A 144 17.33 -11.27 11.87
C MET A 144 18.77 -11.01 12.34
N ILE A 145 19.41 -11.99 13.00
CA ILE A 145 20.77 -11.83 13.57
C ILE A 145 21.82 -11.60 12.48
N PRO A 146 21.91 -12.46 11.43
CA PRO A 146 22.81 -12.21 10.30
C PRO A 146 22.52 -10.87 9.60
N GLY A 147 21.24 -10.50 9.44
CA GLY A 147 20.87 -9.20 8.88
C GLY A 147 21.39 -8.03 9.71
N TYR A 148 21.25 -8.08 11.03
CA TYR A 148 21.79 -7.06 11.94
C TYR A 148 23.31 -6.97 11.87
N LEU A 149 24.01 -8.10 11.88
CA LEU A 149 25.47 -8.15 11.77
C LEU A 149 25.96 -7.58 10.44
N LEU A 150 25.25 -7.85 9.35
CA LEU A 150 25.53 -7.25 8.04
C LEU A 150 25.43 -5.73 8.09
N MET A 151 24.32 -5.17 8.64
CA MET A 151 24.13 -3.73 8.79
C MET A 151 25.22 -3.10 9.67
N LYS A 152 25.63 -3.78 10.74
CA LYS A 152 26.73 -3.37 11.61
C LYS A 152 28.06 -3.32 10.87
N ASN A 153 28.40 -4.37 10.13
CA ASN A 153 29.65 -4.49 9.37
C ASN A 153 29.73 -3.45 8.25
N LEU A 154 28.60 -3.15 7.61
CA LEU A 154 28.51 -2.09 6.59
C LEU A 154 28.48 -0.67 7.19
N ARG A 155 28.53 -0.52 8.52
CA ARG A 155 28.46 0.76 9.25
C ARG A 155 27.19 1.56 8.94
N LEU A 156 26.07 0.87 8.65
CA LEU A 156 24.80 1.47 8.33
C LEU A 156 23.90 1.67 9.56
N LEU A 157 24.26 1.09 10.73
CA LEU A 157 23.47 1.30 11.96
C LEU A 157 23.37 2.78 12.30
N ASP A 158 22.20 3.16 12.80
CA ASP A 158 21.84 4.53 13.18
C ASP A 158 21.95 5.55 12.01
N THR A 159 21.66 5.08 10.80
CA THR A 159 21.57 5.92 9.59
C THR A 159 20.25 5.72 8.87
N VAL A 160 19.86 6.69 8.05
CA VAL A 160 18.65 6.61 7.20
C VAL A 160 18.73 5.44 6.22
N TRP A 161 19.93 5.06 5.79
CA TRP A 161 20.17 4.00 4.82
C TRP A 161 19.87 2.61 5.38
N ALA A 162 19.99 2.41 6.70
CA ALA A 162 19.59 1.17 7.36
C ALA A 162 18.09 0.88 7.23
N ILE A 163 17.29 1.92 6.95
CA ILE A 163 15.85 1.79 6.75
C ILE A 163 15.50 1.71 5.26
N ILE A 164 16.19 2.49 4.42
CA ILE A 164 15.85 2.65 3.00
C ILE A 164 16.33 1.46 2.15
N ILE A 165 17.56 0.97 2.37
CA ILE A 165 18.16 -0.06 1.50
C ILE A 165 17.57 -1.46 1.73
N PRO A 166 17.42 -1.96 2.98
CA PRO A 166 16.85 -3.28 3.18
C PRO A 166 15.44 -3.40 2.62
N GLY A 167 15.18 -4.46 1.87
CA GLY A 167 13.87 -4.70 1.28
C GLY A 167 13.50 -3.83 0.07
N SER A 168 14.40 -2.95 -0.40
CA SER A 168 14.14 -2.14 -1.60
C SER A 168 13.95 -2.99 -2.87
N LEU A 169 14.57 -4.16 -2.96
CA LEU A 169 14.24 -5.16 -3.98
C LEU A 169 13.33 -6.25 -3.40
N SER A 170 12.03 -6.11 -3.56
CA SER A 170 11.08 -7.18 -3.26
C SER A 170 10.99 -8.15 -4.45
N VAL A 171 11.35 -9.40 -4.23
CA VAL A 171 11.28 -10.45 -5.26
C VAL A 171 9.85 -10.66 -5.74
N TYR A 172 8.86 -10.61 -4.85
CA TYR A 172 7.45 -10.68 -5.21
C TYR A 172 7.07 -9.57 -6.19
N ASN A 173 7.38 -8.31 -5.85
CA ASN A 173 7.11 -7.16 -6.71
C ASN A 173 7.83 -7.25 -8.06
N MET A 174 9.07 -7.76 -8.06
CA MET A 174 9.84 -8.00 -9.28
C MET A 174 9.17 -9.06 -10.18
N ILE A 175 8.67 -10.17 -9.62
CA ILE A 175 7.95 -11.22 -10.37
C ILE A 175 6.65 -10.65 -10.96
N VAL A 176 5.87 -9.90 -10.17
CA VAL A 176 4.64 -9.24 -10.65
C VAL A 176 4.95 -8.29 -11.80
N THR A 177 6.01 -7.48 -11.66
CA THR A 177 6.47 -6.54 -12.69
C THR A 177 6.92 -7.27 -13.96
N ARG A 178 7.68 -8.36 -13.81
CA ARG A 178 8.10 -9.23 -14.93
C ARG A 178 6.89 -9.75 -15.69
N THR A 179 5.89 -10.30 -14.97
CA THR A 179 4.68 -10.85 -15.57
C THR A 179 3.90 -9.76 -16.31
N PHE A 180 3.77 -8.57 -15.71
CA PHE A 180 3.14 -7.42 -16.35
C PHE A 180 3.84 -7.07 -17.67
N ILE A 181 5.17 -6.96 -17.68
CA ILE A 181 5.95 -6.63 -18.89
C ILE A 181 5.73 -7.71 -19.96
N GLN A 182 5.77 -9.00 -19.59
CA GLN A 182 5.56 -10.10 -20.53
C GLN A 182 4.17 -10.10 -21.17
N SER A 183 3.15 -9.71 -20.41
CA SER A 183 1.75 -9.74 -20.89
C SER A 183 1.37 -8.48 -21.68
N ASN A 184 1.98 -7.34 -21.40
CA ASN A 184 1.54 -6.04 -21.94
C ASN A 184 2.53 -5.42 -22.96
N ILE A 185 3.76 -5.94 -23.07
CA ILE A 185 4.78 -5.43 -23.99
C ILE A 185 5.23 -6.58 -24.89
N PRO A 186 4.59 -6.75 -26.08
CA PRO A 186 4.91 -7.83 -27.00
C PRO A 186 6.37 -7.82 -27.44
N GLU A 187 6.95 -8.97 -27.72
CA GLU A 187 8.35 -9.11 -28.18
C GLU A 187 8.52 -8.49 -29.57
N GLU A 188 7.47 -8.56 -30.40
CA GLU A 188 7.43 -7.97 -31.75
C GLU A 188 7.70 -6.45 -31.74
N LEU A 189 7.30 -5.76 -30.67
CA LEU A 189 7.59 -4.33 -30.48
C LEU A 189 9.10 -4.07 -30.31
N LEU A 190 9.80 -4.98 -29.61
CA LEU A 190 11.25 -4.90 -29.45
C LEU A 190 11.96 -5.22 -30.77
N GLU A 191 11.49 -6.24 -31.50
CA GLU A 191 12.06 -6.62 -32.80
C GLU A 191 11.94 -5.49 -33.83
N ALA A 192 10.77 -4.85 -33.91
CA ALA A 192 10.56 -3.69 -34.75
C ALA A 192 11.50 -2.52 -34.37
N ALA A 193 11.60 -2.22 -33.04
CA ALA A 193 12.50 -1.16 -32.57
C ALA A 193 13.96 -1.45 -32.84
N ARG A 194 14.41 -2.72 -32.86
CA ARG A 194 15.77 -3.12 -33.24
C ARG A 194 16.04 -2.93 -34.72
N ILE A 195 15.06 -3.21 -35.58
CA ILE A 195 15.17 -2.93 -37.04
C ILE A 195 15.36 -1.43 -37.27
N ASP A 196 14.68 -0.59 -36.46
CA ASP A 196 14.84 0.87 -36.48
C ASP A 196 16.14 1.37 -35.80
N GLY A 197 17.06 0.47 -35.43
CA GLY A 197 18.35 0.82 -34.79
C GLY A 197 18.24 1.28 -33.35
N CYS A 198 17.13 0.94 -32.65
CA CYS A 198 16.95 1.28 -31.24
C CYS A 198 17.75 0.35 -30.35
N SER A 199 18.61 0.90 -29.47
CA SER A 199 19.28 0.10 -28.42
C SER A 199 18.31 -0.35 -27.32
N ASP A 200 18.66 -1.45 -26.61
CA ASP A 200 17.84 -1.99 -25.52
C ASP A 200 17.61 -0.96 -24.41
N ALA A 201 18.62 -0.15 -24.08
CA ALA A 201 18.45 0.93 -23.09
C ALA A 201 17.46 2.01 -23.58
N LYS A 202 17.59 2.45 -24.84
CA LYS A 202 16.66 3.42 -25.43
C LYS A 202 15.23 2.88 -25.48
N PHE A 203 15.07 1.61 -25.83
CA PHE A 203 13.78 0.92 -25.79
C PHE A 203 13.20 0.89 -24.38
N PHE A 204 14.01 0.54 -23.38
CA PHE A 204 13.57 0.54 -21.97
C PHE A 204 13.03 1.90 -21.53
N PHE A 205 13.80 2.97 -21.73
CA PHE A 205 13.40 4.31 -21.27
C PHE A 205 12.27 4.93 -22.10
N LYS A 206 12.25 4.74 -23.42
CA LYS A 206 11.28 5.38 -24.31
C LYS A 206 9.99 4.61 -24.53
N MET A 207 10.03 3.28 -24.38
CA MET A 207 8.89 2.42 -24.66
C MET A 207 8.41 1.69 -23.39
N VAL A 208 9.29 0.94 -22.72
CA VAL A 208 8.90 0.10 -21.57
C VAL A 208 8.40 0.94 -20.41
N LEU A 209 9.15 1.96 -19.97
CA LEU A 209 8.76 2.82 -18.86
C LEU A 209 7.41 3.53 -19.08
N PRO A 210 7.15 4.19 -20.21
CA PRO A 210 5.85 4.82 -20.47
C PRO A 210 4.68 3.84 -20.53
N LEU A 211 4.90 2.64 -21.10
CA LEU A 211 3.88 1.58 -21.15
C LEU A 211 3.66 0.92 -19.78
N SER A 212 4.62 1.03 -18.87
CA SER A 212 4.58 0.44 -17.53
C SER A 212 3.96 1.36 -16.46
N LYS A 213 3.34 2.49 -16.81
CA LYS A 213 2.76 3.45 -15.84
C LYS A 213 1.81 2.79 -14.84
N THR A 214 0.99 1.84 -15.29
CA THR A 214 0.05 1.13 -14.43
C THR A 214 0.76 0.32 -13.36
N ILE A 215 1.75 -0.50 -13.74
CA ILE A 215 2.49 -1.31 -12.76
C ILE A 215 3.36 -0.43 -11.85
N ILE A 216 3.93 0.66 -12.36
CA ILE A 216 4.69 1.63 -11.55
C ILE A 216 3.80 2.23 -10.44
N ALA A 217 2.55 2.59 -10.75
CA ALA A 217 1.61 3.10 -9.75
C ALA A 217 1.27 2.03 -8.69
N VAL A 218 1.09 0.77 -9.10
CA VAL A 218 0.86 -0.35 -8.18
C VAL A 218 2.07 -0.56 -7.28
N LEU A 219 3.28 -0.59 -7.84
CA LEU A 219 4.52 -0.73 -7.07
C LEU A 219 4.70 0.43 -6.09
N ALA A 220 4.42 1.67 -6.52
CA ALA A 220 4.49 2.84 -5.66
C ALA A 220 3.62 2.68 -4.41
N LEU A 221 2.38 2.21 -4.58
CA LEU A 221 1.51 1.96 -3.43
C LEU A 221 2.02 0.81 -2.55
N MET A 222 2.46 -0.30 -3.14
CA MET A 222 2.95 -1.46 -2.37
C MET A 222 4.16 -1.07 -1.52
N TYR A 223 5.15 -0.41 -2.11
CA TYR A 223 6.33 0.05 -1.38
C TYR A 223 6.01 1.15 -0.36
N ALA A 224 5.18 2.13 -0.74
CA ALA A 224 4.80 3.21 0.16
C ALA A 224 4.02 2.69 1.37
N SER A 225 3.05 1.79 1.15
CA SER A 225 2.28 1.18 2.24
C SER A 225 3.15 0.34 3.18
N ALA A 226 4.05 -0.47 2.63
CA ALA A 226 4.97 -1.29 3.42
C ALA A 226 5.90 -0.44 4.28
N MET A 227 6.51 0.61 3.70
CA MET A 227 7.45 1.49 4.41
C MET A 227 6.74 2.37 5.43
N TRP A 228 5.57 2.93 5.10
CA TRP A 228 4.77 3.75 6.02
C TRP A 228 4.43 3.01 7.31
N ASN A 229 4.09 1.72 7.22
CA ASN A 229 3.73 0.89 8.36
C ASN A 229 4.93 0.21 9.04
N SER A 230 6.14 0.37 8.50
CA SER A 230 7.34 -0.26 9.05
C SER A 230 7.80 0.44 10.31
N TYR A 231 7.85 -0.30 11.42
CA TYR A 231 8.45 0.16 12.68
C TYR A 231 9.64 -0.72 13.10
N PHE A 232 9.60 -2.01 12.78
CA PHE A 232 10.53 -2.99 13.32
C PHE A 232 11.97 -2.74 12.88
N SER A 233 12.20 -2.42 11.62
CA SER A 233 13.54 -2.09 11.12
C SER A 233 14.10 -0.84 11.81
N ALA A 234 13.26 0.17 12.02
CA ALA A 234 13.66 1.38 12.72
C ALA A 234 13.94 1.11 14.21
N PHE A 235 13.14 0.27 14.85
CA PHE A 235 13.37 -0.17 16.23
C PHE A 235 14.69 -0.94 16.39
N LEU A 236 15.05 -1.75 15.39
CA LEU A 236 16.24 -2.59 15.42
C LEU A 236 17.53 -1.83 15.09
N TYR A 237 17.48 -0.92 14.13
CA TYR A 237 18.68 -0.31 13.53
C TYR A 237 18.94 1.13 13.97
N LEU A 238 17.93 1.88 14.45
CA LEU A 238 18.07 3.26 14.84
C LEU A 238 18.17 3.41 16.37
N LYS A 239 19.00 4.38 16.81
CA LYS A 239 19.15 4.77 18.22
C LYS A 239 18.82 6.26 18.42
N THR A 240 19.14 7.08 17.44
CA THR A 240 18.93 8.54 17.49
C THR A 240 17.46 8.88 17.26
N LYS A 241 16.82 9.54 18.23
CA LYS A 241 15.38 9.91 18.18
C LYS A 241 15.02 10.78 16.98
N ASP A 242 15.91 11.63 16.51
CA ASP A 242 15.68 12.50 15.36
C ASP A 242 15.58 11.74 14.02
N LEU A 243 16.00 10.47 13.99
CA LEU A 243 15.85 9.57 12.83
C LEU A 243 14.61 8.68 12.91
N TYR A 244 13.89 8.70 14.03
CA TYR A 244 12.75 7.79 14.21
C TYR A 244 11.59 8.13 13.25
N PRO A 245 10.99 7.13 12.58
CA PRO A 245 9.74 7.28 11.86
C PRO A 245 8.56 7.39 12.84
N LEU A 246 7.43 7.87 12.34
CA LEU A 246 6.21 8.08 13.12
C LEU A 246 5.73 6.81 13.86
N GLN A 247 5.88 5.65 13.24
CA GLN A 247 5.44 4.36 13.79
C GLN A 247 6.18 3.96 15.07
N ILE A 248 7.41 4.41 15.27
CA ILE A 248 8.13 4.21 16.53
C ILE A 248 7.46 5.00 17.66
N PHE A 249 7.11 6.28 17.41
CA PHE A 249 6.43 7.11 18.40
C PHE A 249 5.02 6.59 18.70
N LEU A 250 4.28 6.14 17.68
CA LEU A 250 3.00 5.46 17.85
C LEU A 250 3.14 4.27 18.80
N ARG A 251 4.11 3.38 18.53
CA ARG A 251 4.36 2.21 19.37
C ARG A 251 4.75 2.60 20.80
N GLN A 252 5.62 3.60 20.97
CA GLN A 252 6.02 4.06 22.30
C GLN A 252 4.80 4.53 23.10
N ILE A 253 3.92 5.33 22.55
CA ILE A 253 2.69 5.79 23.20
C ILE A 253 1.77 4.62 23.55
N LEU A 254 1.61 3.64 22.62
CA LEU A 254 0.75 2.48 22.83
C LEU A 254 1.28 1.50 23.90
N VAL A 255 2.61 1.34 24.00
CA VAL A 255 3.25 0.38 24.91
C VAL A 255 3.55 1.00 26.26
N GLN A 256 3.94 2.27 26.31
CA GLN A 256 4.23 2.99 27.57
C GLN A 256 2.98 3.28 28.41
N ALA A 257 1.79 3.01 27.88
CA ALA A 257 0.55 3.02 28.64
C ALA A 257 0.51 2.03 29.82
N ASN A 258 1.52 1.18 29.98
CA ASN A 258 1.62 0.16 31.03
C ASN A 258 2.75 0.45 32.05
N PHE A 259 3.04 1.73 32.36
CA PHE A 259 4.06 2.04 33.38
C PHE A 259 3.57 1.71 34.80
N ASP A 260 4.53 1.20 35.61
CA ASP A 260 4.38 0.87 37.02
C ASP A 260 3.73 2.00 37.81
N SER A 261 2.52 1.72 38.26
CA SER A 261 1.64 2.65 39.01
C SER A 261 1.88 2.63 40.51
N GLU A 262 2.93 1.94 40.98
CA GLU A 262 3.13 1.70 42.42
C GLU A 262 3.61 2.92 43.22
N MET A 263 3.97 4.03 42.56
CA MET A 263 4.55 5.21 43.25
C MET A 263 3.76 6.52 43.10
N LEU A 264 2.57 6.50 42.46
CA LEU A 264 1.79 7.73 42.21
C LEU A 264 0.53 7.78 43.09
N ASP A 265 0.14 9.00 43.46
CA ASP A 265 -1.12 9.29 44.11
C ASP A 265 -2.30 8.77 43.24
N PRO A 266 -3.35 8.14 43.80
CA PRO A 266 -4.47 7.60 43.03
C PRO A 266 -5.12 8.59 42.06
N ASP A 267 -5.27 9.85 42.44
CA ASP A 267 -5.85 10.89 41.56
C ASP A 267 -4.93 11.25 40.39
N ALA A 268 -3.61 11.29 40.59
CA ALA A 268 -2.65 11.52 39.55
C ALA A 268 -2.54 10.34 38.56
N LEU A 269 -2.70 9.14 39.09
CA LEU A 269 -2.79 7.89 38.31
C LEU A 269 -3.99 7.89 37.38
N GLU A 270 -5.17 8.23 37.89
CA GLU A 270 -6.38 8.29 37.08
C GLU A 270 -6.28 9.33 35.96
N GLN A 271 -5.76 10.53 36.27
CA GLN A 271 -5.55 11.56 35.25
C GLN A 271 -4.56 11.10 34.16
N MET A 272 -3.48 10.43 34.56
CA MET A 272 -2.47 9.92 33.61
C MET A 272 -3.04 8.81 32.73
N GLN A 273 -3.81 7.85 33.29
CA GLN A 273 -4.48 6.80 32.54
C GLN A 273 -5.52 7.36 31.56
N ASN A 274 -6.30 8.34 31.99
CA ASN A 274 -7.29 9.02 31.16
C ASN A 274 -6.61 9.73 29.97
N LEU A 275 -5.51 10.43 30.21
CA LEU A 275 -4.73 11.09 29.15
C LEU A 275 -4.12 10.07 28.17
N GLN A 276 -3.55 8.97 28.69
CA GLN A 276 -2.98 7.91 27.86
C GLN A 276 -4.04 7.26 26.96
N GLN A 277 -5.24 7.03 27.48
CA GLN A 277 -6.36 6.47 26.71
C GLN A 277 -6.72 7.35 25.52
N ILE A 278 -6.87 8.65 25.72
CA ILE A 278 -7.20 9.60 24.64
C ILE A 278 -6.04 9.70 23.64
N LEU A 279 -4.80 9.79 24.14
CA LEU A 279 -3.61 9.86 23.28
C LEU A 279 -3.46 8.66 22.36
N LYS A 280 -3.79 7.46 22.87
CA LYS A 280 -3.78 6.20 22.09
C LYS A 280 -4.63 6.30 20.84
N TYR A 281 -5.88 6.74 20.96
CA TYR A 281 -6.78 6.85 19.80
C TYR A 281 -6.42 8.02 18.90
N ALA A 282 -6.05 9.17 19.45
CA ALA A 282 -5.66 10.34 18.69
C ALA A 282 -4.42 10.06 17.82
N ILE A 283 -3.38 9.41 18.36
CA ILE A 283 -2.15 9.11 17.60
C ILE A 283 -2.39 8.06 16.50
N ILE A 284 -3.29 7.08 16.72
CA ILE A 284 -3.66 6.12 15.69
C ILE A 284 -4.30 6.86 14.51
N VAL A 285 -5.27 7.73 14.76
CA VAL A 285 -5.94 8.50 13.69
C VAL A 285 -4.94 9.41 12.99
N VAL A 286 -4.13 10.16 13.73
CA VAL A 286 -3.10 11.04 13.18
C VAL A 286 -2.12 10.26 12.30
N SER A 287 -1.62 9.11 12.75
CA SER A 287 -0.62 8.32 11.99
C SER A 287 -1.19 7.61 10.75
N THR A 288 -2.48 7.28 10.74
CA THR A 288 -3.13 6.59 9.62
C THR A 288 -3.75 7.55 8.61
N ALA A 289 -4.14 8.75 9.02
CA ALA A 289 -4.80 9.74 8.18
C ALA A 289 -4.11 9.99 6.82
N PRO A 290 -2.78 10.18 6.72
CA PRO A 290 -2.13 10.41 5.44
C PRO A 290 -2.31 9.24 4.45
N MET A 291 -2.23 7.99 4.93
CA MET A 291 -2.42 6.83 4.05
C MET A 291 -3.87 6.70 3.56
N VAL A 292 -4.83 6.95 4.44
CA VAL A 292 -6.25 6.94 4.09
C VAL A 292 -6.56 8.04 3.08
N LEU A 293 -6.01 9.25 3.26
CA LEU A 293 -6.18 10.37 2.32
C LEU A 293 -5.49 10.12 0.97
N PHE A 294 -4.39 9.38 0.97
CA PHE A 294 -3.67 9.06 -0.27
C PHE A 294 -4.31 7.93 -1.08
N TYR A 295 -5.03 7.02 -0.42
CA TYR A 295 -5.63 5.83 -1.04
C TYR A 295 -6.50 6.12 -2.28
N PRO A 296 -7.45 7.09 -2.28
CA PRO A 296 -8.32 7.35 -3.44
C PRO A 296 -7.55 7.75 -4.70
N PHE A 297 -6.38 8.39 -4.55
CA PHE A 297 -5.56 8.78 -5.70
C PHE A 297 -4.94 7.58 -6.41
N VAL A 298 -4.73 6.48 -5.69
CA VAL A 298 -4.09 5.28 -6.21
C VAL A 298 -5.11 4.22 -6.64
N GLN A 299 -6.28 4.16 -6.01
CA GLN A 299 -7.36 3.21 -6.29
C GLN A 299 -7.69 3.14 -7.79
N LYS A 300 -7.78 4.28 -8.47
CA LYS A 300 -8.06 4.37 -9.92
C LYS A 300 -7.07 3.61 -10.82
N TYR A 301 -5.84 3.37 -10.34
CA TYR A 301 -4.84 2.60 -11.08
C TYR A 301 -4.97 1.10 -10.80
N PHE A 302 -5.46 0.71 -9.62
CA PHE A 302 -5.73 -0.67 -9.27
C PHE A 302 -6.86 -1.27 -10.13
N GLU A 303 -7.96 -0.56 -10.29
CA GLU A 303 -9.10 -1.01 -11.08
C GLU A 303 -8.68 -1.35 -12.52
N LYS A 304 -7.78 -0.56 -13.11
CA LYS A 304 -7.24 -0.80 -14.45
C LYS A 304 -6.23 -1.95 -14.49
N GLY A 305 -5.46 -2.18 -13.42
CA GLY A 305 -4.41 -3.21 -13.36
C GLY A 305 -4.96 -4.62 -13.13
N VAL A 306 -5.96 -4.76 -12.27
CA VAL A 306 -6.58 -6.05 -11.94
C VAL A 306 -7.39 -6.61 -13.12
N MET A 307 -8.05 -5.76 -13.90
CA MET A 307 -8.83 -6.19 -15.07
C MET A 307 -7.96 -6.75 -16.20
N ILE A 308 -6.69 -6.35 -16.34
CA ILE A 308 -5.79 -6.82 -17.39
C ILE A 308 -5.37 -8.29 -17.14
N GLY A 309 -5.33 -8.75 -15.90
CA GLY A 309 -5.02 -10.13 -15.54
C GLY A 309 -6.17 -11.12 -15.68
N SER A 310 -7.42 -10.65 -15.63
CA SER A 310 -8.61 -11.51 -15.64
C SER A 310 -9.20 -11.78 -17.04
N LEU A 311 -8.79 -11.02 -18.08
CA LEU A 311 -9.33 -11.16 -19.44
C LEU A 311 -8.58 -12.16 -20.32
N LYS A 312 -7.59 -12.90 -19.79
CA LYS A 312 -6.84 -13.94 -20.51
C LYS A 312 -6.95 -15.33 -19.85
N GLY A 313 -8.05 -15.60 -19.19
CA GLY A 313 -8.43 -16.95 -18.75
C GLY A 313 -9.47 -17.55 -19.68
#